data_821750e6ce945d354f8032389304604d
#
_entry.id   821750e6ce945d354f8032389304604d
#
_cell.length_a   1.000
_cell.length_b   1.000
_cell.length_c   1.000
_cell.angle_alpha   90.00
_cell.angle_beta   90.00
_cell.angle_gamma   90.00
#
_symmetry.space_group_name_H-M   'P 1'
#
loop_
_entity.id
_entity.type
_entity.pdbx_description
1 polymer ?
#
loop_
_entity_poly.entity_id
_entity_poly.type
_entity_poly.pdbx_seq_one_letter_code
_entity_poly.pdbx_strand_id
1 'polypeptide(L)'
;MKLICANFKMNLLKNDIINYLEVINNKVNLENIVFFPNNLYIEKFKEKNYLVGSQDISFKEFGAVTGDTSINQLKEVGISYTLIGHSERREYFKDSNYISNKIKLA
;
A
#
# COMPACT_ATOMS: atom_id res chain seq x y z
N MET A 1 -5.38 17.83 -9.89
CA MET A 1 -4.47 17.66 -8.73
C MET A 1 -3.50 16.53 -9.04
N LYS A 2 -2.24 16.71 -8.71
CA LYS A 2 -1.23 15.66 -8.87
C LYS A 2 -1.08 14.90 -7.57
N LEU A 3 -1.06 13.57 -7.63
CA LEU A 3 -0.71 12.71 -6.50
C LEU A 3 0.76 12.31 -6.61
N ILE A 4 1.44 12.34 -5.47
CA ILE A 4 2.80 11.82 -5.35
C ILE A 4 2.70 10.49 -4.62
N CYS A 5 3.22 9.43 -5.23
CA CYS A 5 3.19 8.09 -4.65
C CYS A 5 4.55 7.73 -4.08
N ALA A 6 4.62 7.52 -2.78
CA ALA A 6 5.84 7.11 -2.08
C ALA A 6 5.78 5.60 -1.80
N ASN A 7 6.41 4.81 -2.65
CA ASN A 7 6.45 3.36 -2.50
C ASN A 7 7.70 2.94 -1.72
N PHE A 8 7.51 2.42 -0.52
CA PHE A 8 8.61 1.96 0.34
C PHE A 8 9.07 0.53 0.02
N LYS A 9 8.32 -0.18 -0.81
CA LYS A 9 8.68 -1.55 -1.19
C LYS A 9 8.87 -2.44 0.05
N MET A 10 9.89 -3.28 0.09
CA MET A 10 10.20 -4.15 1.22
C MET A 10 11.43 -3.64 1.99
N ASN A 11 11.53 -2.33 2.23
CA ASN A 11 12.77 -1.80 2.81
C ASN A 11 12.55 -1.43 4.27
N LEU A 12 11.97 -0.76 4.88
CA LEU A 12 12.02 -0.20 6.23
C LEU A 12 11.55 -1.18 7.31
N LEU A 13 12.21 -1.12 8.45
CA LEU A 13 11.79 -1.77 9.68
C LEU A 13 11.03 -0.77 10.57
N LYS A 14 10.43 -1.27 11.67
CA LYS A 14 9.57 -0.46 12.54
C LYS A 14 10.23 0.84 13.01
N ASN A 15 11.48 0.77 13.47
CA ASN A 15 12.17 1.97 13.96
C ASN A 15 12.48 2.96 12.83
N ASP A 16 12.79 2.48 11.64
CA ASP A 16 12.98 3.32 10.46
C ASP A 16 11.68 4.06 10.10
N ILE A 17 10.56 3.37 10.18
CA ILE A 17 9.23 3.96 9.94
C ILE A 17 8.94 5.05 10.97
N ILE A 18 9.17 4.77 12.25
CA ILE A 18 8.95 5.75 13.32
C ILE A 18 9.81 6.99 13.09
N ASN A 19 11.09 6.81 12.80
CA ASN A 19 12.02 7.93 12.53
C ASN A 19 11.61 8.73 11.29
N TYR A 20 11.21 8.03 10.23
CA TYR A 20 10.71 8.67 9.00
C TYR A 20 9.49 9.55 9.29
N LEU A 21 8.52 9.02 10.02
CA LEU A 21 7.30 9.75 10.38
C LEU A 21 7.59 10.97 11.25
N GLU A 22 8.53 10.87 12.17
CA GLU A 22 8.96 12.02 12.98
C GLU A 22 9.58 13.12 12.11
N VAL A 23 10.43 12.75 11.16
CA VAL A 23 11.07 13.71 10.26
C VAL A 23 10.07 14.46 9.40
N ILE A 24 9.09 13.76 8.82
CA ILE A 24 8.11 14.38 7.92
C ILE A 24 6.98 15.11 8.66
N ASN A 25 6.74 14.79 9.92
CA ASN A 25 5.61 15.33 10.70
C ASN A 25 5.63 16.87 10.80
N ASN A 26 6.80 17.48 10.78
CA ASN A 26 6.98 18.93 10.88
C ASN A 26 7.26 19.59 9.52
N LYS A 27 7.15 18.85 8.46
CA LYS A 27 7.46 19.37 7.11
C LYS A 27 6.18 19.45 6.29
N VAL A 28 6.11 20.34 5.44
CA VAL A 28 5.21 20.67 4.34
C VAL A 28 3.85 19.96 4.28
N ASN A 29 2.96 20.57 3.58
CA ASN A 29 1.66 20.04 3.16
C ASN A 29 1.79 18.69 2.45
N LEU A 30 1.34 17.61 3.13
CA LEU A 30 1.43 16.23 2.65
C LEU A 30 0.10 15.73 2.07
N GLU A 31 -0.86 16.61 1.83
CA GLU A 31 -2.23 16.26 1.41
C GLU A 31 -2.30 15.52 0.08
N ASN A 32 -1.32 15.70 -0.78
CA ASN A 32 -1.28 15.06 -2.09
C ASN A 32 -0.27 13.91 -2.18
N ILE A 33 0.24 13.45 -1.04
CA ILE A 33 1.18 12.32 -0.99
C ILE A 33 0.45 11.08 -0.48
N VAL A 34 0.51 10.01 -1.24
CA VAL A 34 0.03 8.69 -0.82
C VAL A 34 1.23 7.84 -0.49
N PHE A 35 1.27 7.34 0.73
CA PHE A 35 2.34 6.46 1.21
C PHE A 35 1.95 5.00 1.02
N PHE A 36 2.84 4.21 0.46
CA PHE A 36 2.65 2.77 0.25
C PHE A 36 3.70 1.99 1.02
N PRO A 37 3.54 1.86 2.35
CA PRO A 37 4.42 1.04 3.18
C PRO A 37 4.08 -0.45 3.00
N ASN A 38 4.95 -1.33 3.53
CA ASN A 38 4.57 -2.72 3.70
C ASN A 38 3.31 -2.81 4.58
N ASN A 39 2.44 -3.80 4.31
CA ASN A 39 1.17 -3.94 5.02
C ASN A 39 1.33 -4.02 6.55
N LEU A 40 2.44 -4.55 7.04
CA LEU A 40 2.74 -4.60 8.48
C LEU A 40 2.75 -3.22 9.15
N TYR A 41 3.01 -2.16 8.39
CA TYR A 41 3.22 -0.81 8.93
C TYR A 41 2.17 0.22 8.47
N ILE A 42 1.13 -0.22 7.78
CA ILE A 42 0.05 0.64 7.31
C ILE A 42 -0.56 1.46 8.45
N GLU A 43 -0.83 0.82 9.58
CA GLU A 43 -1.43 1.48 10.75
C GLU A 43 -0.58 2.65 11.26
N LYS A 44 0.73 2.55 11.20
CA LYS A 44 1.64 3.62 11.67
C LYS A 44 1.47 4.92 10.87
N PHE A 45 1.27 4.81 9.56
CA PHE A 45 1.00 5.97 8.70
C PHE A 45 -0.42 6.50 8.92
N LYS A 46 -1.39 5.62 9.10
CA LYS A 46 -2.78 6.00 9.34
C LYS A 46 -2.97 6.76 10.66
N GLU A 47 -2.26 6.40 11.70
CA GLU A 47 -2.27 7.11 12.98
C GLU A 47 -1.93 8.60 12.83
N LYS A 48 -1.21 8.97 11.79
CA LYS A 48 -0.83 10.35 11.47
C LYS A 48 -1.79 11.05 10.50
N ASN A 49 -2.90 10.42 10.12
CA ASN A 49 -3.88 10.93 9.16
C ASN A 49 -3.31 11.18 7.76
N TYR A 50 -2.29 10.46 7.36
CA TYR A 50 -1.77 10.51 5.99
C TYR A 50 -2.61 9.66 5.05
N LEU A 51 -2.57 9.99 3.76
CA LEU A 51 -3.12 9.11 2.73
C LEU A 51 -2.24 7.88 2.61
N VAL A 52 -2.82 6.71 2.74
CA VAL A 52 -2.08 5.44 2.74
C VAL A 52 -2.70 4.48 1.75
N GLY A 53 -1.86 3.74 1.05
CA GLY A 53 -2.27 2.69 0.14
C GLY A 53 -1.54 1.39 0.40
N SER A 54 -2.06 0.31 -0.17
CA SER A 54 -1.39 -0.98 -0.17
C SER A 54 -0.48 -1.14 -1.39
N GLN A 55 0.57 -1.91 -1.26
CA GLN A 55 1.51 -2.17 -2.36
C GLN A 55 0.97 -3.15 -3.39
N ASP A 56 -0.08 -3.88 -3.05
CA ASP A 56 -0.77 -4.85 -3.89
C ASP A 56 -2.09 -5.28 -3.25
N ILE A 57 -2.93 -5.96 -3.99
CA ILE A 57 -4.14 -6.63 -3.49
C ILE A 57 -4.23 -8.03 -4.06
N SER A 58 -5.01 -8.90 -3.41
CA SER A 58 -5.33 -10.22 -3.95
C SER A 58 -6.20 -10.12 -5.21
N PHE A 59 -6.09 -11.11 -6.07
CA PHE A 59 -6.97 -11.28 -7.24
C PHE A 59 -8.34 -11.87 -6.87
N LYS A 60 -8.55 -12.24 -5.61
CA LYS A 60 -9.80 -12.75 -5.06
C LYS A 60 -10.26 -11.90 -3.89
N GLU A 61 -11.57 -11.86 -3.71
CA GLU A 61 -12.17 -11.18 -2.54
C GLU A 61 -12.01 -11.98 -1.26
N PHE A 62 -12.10 -13.30 -1.35
CA PHE A 62 -12.01 -14.25 -0.24
C PHE A 62 -11.37 -15.54 -0.72
N GLY A 63 -10.92 -16.35 0.21
CA GLY A 63 -10.60 -17.73 -0.05
C GLY A 63 -9.20 -18.19 0.29
N ALA A 64 -8.83 -19.31 -0.26
CA ALA A 64 -7.57 -19.99 0.02
C ALA A 64 -6.41 -19.36 -0.79
N VAL A 65 -6.04 -18.17 -0.42
CA VAL A 65 -4.92 -17.42 -1.02
C VAL A 65 -3.98 -17.00 0.11
N THR A 66 -3.24 -17.96 0.62
CA THR A 66 -2.37 -17.77 1.77
C THR A 66 -1.34 -16.67 1.52
N GLY A 67 -1.28 -15.70 2.41
CA GLY A 67 -0.34 -14.58 2.35
C GLY A 67 -0.87 -13.33 1.65
N ASP A 68 -1.96 -13.43 0.90
CA ASP A 68 -2.56 -12.28 0.23
C ASP A 68 -3.46 -11.47 1.18
N THR A 69 -3.63 -10.22 0.84
CA THR A 69 -4.55 -9.31 1.51
C THR A 69 -5.63 -8.87 0.51
N SER A 70 -6.89 -9.07 0.87
CA SER A 70 -8.00 -8.74 -0.02
C SER A 70 -8.34 -7.25 -0.01
N ILE A 71 -9.01 -6.81 -1.06
CA ILE A 71 -9.56 -5.44 -1.13
C ILE A 71 -10.52 -5.17 0.04
N ASN A 72 -11.31 -6.17 0.45
CA ASN A 72 -12.26 -6.01 1.54
C ASN A 72 -11.56 -5.82 2.89
N GLN A 73 -10.48 -6.56 3.14
CA GLN A 73 -9.67 -6.37 4.34
C GLN A 73 -9.03 -4.97 4.38
N LEU A 74 -8.55 -4.48 3.26
CA LEU A 74 -7.97 -3.14 3.17
C LEU A 74 -9.01 -2.05 3.37
N LYS A 75 -10.20 -2.19 2.77
CA LYS A 75 -11.32 -1.24 2.96
C LYS A 75 -11.75 -1.17 4.42
N GLU A 76 -11.82 -2.30 5.09
CA GLU A 76 -12.19 -2.37 6.51
C GLU A 76 -11.26 -1.53 7.39
N VAL A 77 -9.95 -1.52 7.10
CA VAL A 77 -8.98 -0.70 7.82
C VAL A 77 -8.81 0.71 7.24
N GLY A 78 -9.68 1.10 6.32
CA GLY A 78 -9.75 2.47 5.79
C GLY A 78 -8.72 2.80 4.72
N ILE A 79 -8.27 1.82 3.96
CA ILE A 79 -7.35 2.02 2.83
C ILE A 79 -8.15 2.27 1.56
N SER A 80 -7.84 3.36 0.86
CA SER A 80 -8.53 3.78 -0.36
C SER A 80 -7.65 3.77 -1.61
N TYR A 81 -6.40 3.41 -1.48
CA TYR A 81 -5.44 3.37 -2.58
C TYR A 81 -4.72 2.03 -2.63
N THR A 82 -4.37 1.59 -3.82
CA THR A 82 -3.52 0.42 -4.00
C THR A 82 -2.67 0.56 -5.27
N LEU A 83 -1.50 -0.04 -5.24
CA LEU A 83 -0.71 -0.28 -6.44
C LEU A 83 -1.14 -1.62 -7.05
N ILE A 84 -1.23 -1.68 -8.37
CA ILE A 84 -1.54 -2.90 -9.10
C ILE A 84 -0.57 -3.03 -10.28
N GLY A 85 -0.02 -4.24 -10.46
CA GLY A 85 0.83 -4.54 -11.60
C GLY A 85 2.19 -3.85 -11.57
N HIS A 86 2.72 -3.56 -10.41
CA HIS A 86 4.08 -3.04 -10.28
C HIS A 86 5.08 -3.96 -10.99
N SER A 87 6.11 -3.39 -11.63
CA SER A 87 7.08 -4.15 -12.42
C SER A 87 7.73 -5.29 -11.63
N GLU A 88 8.04 -5.08 -10.36
CA GLU A 88 8.61 -6.12 -9.49
C GLU A 88 7.64 -7.29 -9.30
N ARG A 89 6.34 -7.02 -9.16
CA ARG A 89 5.30 -8.04 -9.04
C ARG A 89 5.17 -8.86 -10.33
N ARG A 90 5.24 -8.21 -11.48
CA ARG A 90 5.19 -8.90 -12.78
C ARG A 90 6.42 -9.75 -13.03
N GLU A 91 7.59 -9.25 -12.65
CA GLU A 91 8.87 -9.92 -12.86
C GLU A 91 9.03 -11.15 -11.95
N TYR A 92 8.80 -10.99 -10.63
CA TYR A 92 9.11 -12.04 -9.65
C TYR A 92 7.93 -12.95 -9.33
N PHE A 93 6.69 -12.49 -9.49
CA PHE A 93 5.50 -13.21 -9.05
C PHE A 93 4.51 -13.52 -10.18
N LYS A 94 4.86 -13.25 -11.42
CA LYS A 94 4.00 -13.46 -12.60
C LYS A 94 2.64 -12.78 -12.48
N ASP A 95 2.61 -11.62 -11.90
CA ASP A 95 1.38 -10.89 -11.54
C ASP A 95 0.57 -10.46 -12.77
N SER A 96 1.18 -10.44 -13.96
CA SER A 96 0.52 -10.06 -15.21
C SER A 96 -0.78 -10.87 -15.48
N ASN A 97 -0.84 -12.11 -15.02
CA ASN A 97 -2.00 -12.97 -15.19
C ASN A 97 -3.21 -12.50 -14.34
N TYR A 98 -2.99 -11.66 -13.34
CA TYR A 98 -4.01 -11.27 -12.36
C TYR A 98 -4.37 -9.79 -12.38
N ILE A 99 -3.66 -8.97 -13.15
CA ILE A 99 -3.85 -7.52 -13.16
C ILE A 99 -5.29 -7.14 -13.49
N SER A 100 -5.88 -7.76 -14.51
CA SER A 100 -7.26 -7.49 -14.91
C SER A 100 -8.25 -7.78 -13.78
N ASN A 101 -8.07 -8.90 -13.08
CA ASN A 101 -8.94 -9.25 -11.95
C ASN A 101 -8.77 -8.24 -10.80
N LYS A 102 -7.56 -7.86 -10.48
CA LYS A 102 -7.27 -6.89 -9.41
C LYS A 102 -7.89 -5.53 -9.72
N ILE A 103 -7.79 -5.06 -10.95
CA ILE A 103 -8.38 -3.78 -11.37
C ILE A 103 -9.90 -3.80 -11.23
N LYS A 104 -10.54 -4.91 -11.58
CA LYS A 104 -12.00 -5.05 -11.45
C LYS A 104 -12.46 -5.00 -10.00
N LEU A 105 -11.67 -5.57 -9.07
CA LEU A 105 -11.98 -5.56 -7.65
C LEU A 105 -11.76 -4.18 -7.02
N ALA A 106 -10.75 -3.47 -7.49
CA ALA A 106 -10.43 -2.15 -6.97
C ALA A 106 -11.46 -1.11 -7.42
#